data_9c72eae10d7d899b3125780209ad55ee
#
_entry.id   9c72eae10d7d899b3125780209ad55ee
#
_cell.length_a   1.000
_cell.length_b   1.000
_cell.length_c   1.000
_cell.angle_alpha   90.00
_cell.angle_beta   90.00
_cell.angle_gamma   90.00
#
_symmetry.space_group_name_H-M   'P 1'
#
loop_
_entity.id
_entity.type
_entity.pdbx_description
1 polymer ?
#
loop_
_entity_poly.entity_id
_entity_poly.type
_entity_poly.pdbx_seq_one_letter_code
_entity_poly.pdbx_strand_id
1 'polypeptide(L)'
;MKLFKTFRNKTHTSRWLFADSYSNDWKNRAIKLMDLFKSHEYIENSKNQVVEYGCGCFAPFYNLYNGKDGFQVSKYDLVAWDKETNVIDLNSNELTLPITNISVFSGVIEYLNDVPSILRKAIQTSDYLLISYAFVPSALFLDEGKFLKTINNRAIANGWRNHYTNKYLVKLFSNIGIISAIDVWNGNQSLFLIRNPKLDKFE
;
A
#
# COMPACT_ATOMS: atom_id res chain seq x y z
N MET A 1 23.40 -32.81 -9.92
CA MET A 1 22.00 -32.95 -10.36
C MET A 1 21.22 -31.72 -9.89
N LYS A 2 21.05 -30.68 -10.76
CA LYS A 2 20.34 -29.45 -10.39
C LYS A 2 18.84 -29.73 -10.46
N LEU A 3 18.16 -29.71 -9.32
CA LEU A 3 16.70 -29.75 -9.28
C LEU A 3 16.17 -28.49 -10.00
N PHE A 4 15.55 -28.69 -11.14
CA PHE A 4 14.68 -27.71 -11.75
C PHE A 4 13.47 -27.51 -10.81
N LYS A 5 13.44 -26.38 -10.08
CA LYS A 5 12.21 -25.96 -9.43
C LYS A 5 11.21 -25.68 -10.55
N THR A 6 10.25 -26.57 -10.71
CA THR A 6 9.09 -26.34 -11.56
C THR A 6 8.39 -25.10 -11.08
N PHE A 7 8.47 -24.00 -11.86
CA PHE A 7 7.62 -22.85 -11.67
C PHE A 7 6.18 -23.31 -11.92
N ARG A 8 5.50 -23.75 -10.87
CA ARG A 8 4.05 -23.83 -10.90
C ARG A 8 3.55 -22.41 -11.17
N ASN A 9 2.71 -22.23 -12.19
CA ASN A 9 1.90 -21.04 -12.40
C ASN A 9 1.07 -20.81 -11.13
N LYS A 10 1.66 -20.09 -10.17
CA LYS A 10 0.96 -19.71 -8.95
C LYS A 10 -0.09 -18.69 -9.38
N THR A 11 -1.35 -19.02 -9.21
CA THR A 11 -2.43 -18.05 -9.36
C THR A 11 -2.10 -16.83 -8.46
N HIS A 12 -2.56 -15.67 -8.83
CA HIS A 12 -2.30 -14.39 -8.16
C HIS A 12 -2.46 -14.45 -6.63
N THR A 13 -3.42 -15.24 -6.14
CA THR A 13 -3.70 -15.49 -4.73
C THR A 13 -2.69 -16.43 -4.06
N SER A 14 -2.14 -17.41 -4.78
CA SER A 14 -1.31 -18.46 -4.16
C SER A 14 0.06 -17.99 -3.68
N ARG A 15 0.58 -16.85 -4.20
CA ARG A 15 1.85 -16.29 -3.76
C ARG A 15 1.79 -15.78 -2.31
N TRP A 16 0.67 -15.20 -1.93
CA TRP A 16 0.48 -14.56 -0.62
C TRP A 16 0.00 -15.53 0.46
N LEU A 17 -0.26 -16.79 0.09
CA LEU A 17 -0.62 -17.84 1.05
C LEU A 17 0.59 -18.41 1.82
N PHE A 18 1.82 -17.98 1.51
CA PHE A 18 3.03 -18.50 2.13
C PHE A 18 3.85 -17.39 2.77
N ALA A 19 4.28 -17.63 4.01
CA ALA A 19 5.09 -16.72 4.81
C ALA A 19 6.51 -16.45 4.24
N ASP A 20 6.93 -17.15 3.17
CA ASP A 20 8.27 -17.08 2.59
C ASP A 20 8.57 -15.77 1.83
N SER A 21 7.59 -14.88 1.69
CA SER A 21 7.73 -13.63 0.94
C SER A 21 8.17 -12.44 1.79
N TYR A 22 8.52 -12.65 3.06
CA TYR A 22 8.98 -11.57 3.94
C TYR A 22 10.30 -10.95 3.48
N SER A 23 10.35 -9.62 3.53
CA SER A 23 11.57 -8.84 3.37
C SER A 23 11.68 -7.82 4.51
N ASN A 24 12.88 -7.63 5.06
CA ASN A 24 13.17 -6.53 6.00
C ASN A 24 12.80 -5.16 5.42
N ASP A 25 12.74 -5.05 4.10
CA ASP A 25 12.30 -3.85 3.40
C ASP A 25 10.86 -3.46 3.73
N TRP A 26 9.99 -4.42 4.06
CA TRP A 26 8.60 -4.11 4.44
C TRP A 26 8.53 -3.36 5.76
N LYS A 27 9.34 -3.77 6.74
CA LYS A 27 9.48 -3.06 8.01
C LYS A 27 10.03 -1.65 7.80
N ASN A 28 11.11 -1.52 7.02
CA ASN A 28 11.73 -0.22 6.74
C ASN A 28 10.78 0.71 5.99
N ARG A 29 9.99 0.17 5.05
CA ARG A 29 8.97 0.94 4.33
C ARG A 29 7.87 1.44 5.26
N ALA A 30 7.41 0.61 6.20
CA ALA A 30 6.43 1.01 7.21
C ALA A 30 6.97 2.14 8.10
N ILE A 31 8.23 2.05 8.53
CA ILE A 31 8.90 3.12 9.28
C ILE A 31 8.92 4.41 8.45
N LYS A 32 9.36 4.36 7.21
CA LYS A 32 9.45 5.54 6.33
C LYS A 32 8.10 6.19 6.07
N LEU A 33 7.03 5.40 5.88
CA LEU A 33 5.67 5.95 5.73
C LEU A 33 5.20 6.66 7.01
N MET A 34 5.48 6.08 8.18
CA MET A 34 5.10 6.70 9.44
C MET A 34 5.96 7.94 9.74
N ASP A 35 7.26 7.93 9.41
CA ASP A 35 8.13 9.12 9.53
C ASP A 35 7.60 10.25 8.63
N LEU A 36 7.20 9.93 7.39
CA LEU A 36 6.61 10.90 6.47
C LEU A 36 5.34 11.52 7.07
N PHE A 37 4.48 10.71 7.69
CA PHE A 37 3.28 11.18 8.36
C PHE A 37 3.62 12.08 9.55
N LYS A 38 4.44 11.62 10.50
CA LYS A 38 4.79 12.35 11.72
C LYS A 38 5.54 13.67 11.47
N SER A 39 6.20 13.80 10.32
CA SER A 39 6.93 15.02 9.97
C SER A 39 6.06 16.10 9.30
N HIS A 40 4.85 15.77 8.86
CA HIS A 40 3.99 16.70 8.11
C HIS A 40 2.64 16.96 8.79
N GLU A 41 2.21 16.05 9.66
CA GLU A 41 0.92 16.18 10.32
C GLU A 41 1.09 16.18 11.85
N TYR A 42 0.46 17.16 12.49
CA TYR A 42 0.38 17.21 13.94
C TYR A 42 -0.79 16.33 14.39
N ILE A 43 -0.50 15.34 15.21
CA ILE A 43 -1.51 14.53 15.86
C ILE A 43 -1.55 14.92 17.32
N GLU A 44 -2.65 15.54 17.76
CA GLU A 44 -2.92 15.60 19.19
C GLU A 44 -2.90 14.19 19.79
N ASN A 45 -2.48 14.06 21.05
CA ASN A 45 -2.33 12.79 21.80
C ASN A 45 -3.64 11.97 21.96
N SER A 46 -4.59 12.11 21.04
CA SER A 46 -5.79 11.30 20.93
C SER A 46 -5.47 9.94 20.30
N LYS A 47 -6.22 8.92 20.66
CA LYS A 47 -6.05 7.55 20.10
C LYS A 47 -6.30 7.57 18.59
N ASN A 48 -5.22 7.55 17.82
CA ASN A 48 -5.31 7.50 16.37
C ASN A 48 -5.58 6.09 15.89
N GLN A 49 -6.69 5.91 15.24
CA GLN A 49 -7.04 4.63 14.64
C GLN A 49 -6.35 4.50 13.28
N VAL A 50 -5.63 3.41 13.09
CA VAL A 50 -4.89 3.09 11.87
C VAL A 50 -5.40 1.77 11.31
N VAL A 51 -5.67 1.72 10.03
CA VAL A 51 -5.99 0.47 9.34
C VAL A 51 -4.88 0.14 8.34
N GLU A 52 -4.22 -0.99 8.55
CA GLU A 52 -3.23 -1.55 7.64
C GLU A 52 -3.90 -2.54 6.69
N TYR A 53 -4.01 -2.18 5.40
CA TYR A 53 -4.54 -3.05 4.35
C TYR A 53 -3.43 -3.85 3.68
N GLY A 54 -3.72 -5.14 3.38
CA GLY A 54 -2.74 -6.06 2.82
C GLY A 54 -1.55 -6.25 3.74
N CYS A 55 -1.84 -6.45 5.02
CA CYS A 55 -0.84 -6.50 6.09
C CYS A 55 0.17 -7.66 5.92
N GLY A 56 -0.20 -8.71 5.16
CA GLY A 56 0.58 -9.93 5.06
C GLY A 56 0.74 -10.64 6.40
N CYS A 57 1.49 -11.72 6.41
CA CYS A 57 1.74 -12.50 7.63
C CYS A 57 2.56 -11.74 8.70
N PHE A 58 3.25 -10.66 8.34
CA PHE A 58 4.11 -9.90 9.24
C PHE A 58 3.51 -8.58 9.73
N ALA A 59 2.42 -8.11 9.15
CA ALA A 59 1.70 -6.91 9.55
C ALA A 59 2.62 -5.81 10.10
N PRO A 60 3.50 -5.20 9.28
CA PRO A 60 4.60 -4.36 9.76
C PRO A 60 4.12 -3.12 10.53
N PHE A 61 3.03 -2.47 10.12
CA PHE A 61 2.45 -1.34 10.87
C PHE A 61 1.88 -1.80 12.21
N TYR A 62 1.12 -2.89 12.21
CA TYR A 62 0.57 -3.45 13.43
C TYR A 62 1.68 -3.77 14.45
N ASN A 63 2.71 -4.48 14.05
CA ASN A 63 3.79 -4.89 14.94
C ASN A 63 4.66 -3.72 15.44
N LEU A 64 4.80 -2.66 14.65
CA LEU A 64 5.60 -1.51 15.02
C LEU A 64 4.85 -0.52 15.92
N TYR A 65 3.56 -0.29 15.65
CA TYR A 65 2.85 0.88 16.18
C TYR A 65 1.60 0.56 17.00
N ASN A 66 1.04 -0.67 16.94
CA ASN A 66 -0.16 -0.97 17.72
C ASN A 66 0.08 -0.82 19.23
N GLY A 67 -0.72 0.02 19.88
CA GLY A 67 -0.61 0.35 21.30
C GLY A 67 0.56 1.25 21.67
N LYS A 68 1.25 1.88 20.69
CA LYS A 68 2.40 2.77 20.88
C LYS A 68 2.11 4.15 20.31
N ASP A 69 2.69 5.18 20.92
CA ASP A 69 2.62 6.57 20.45
C ASP A 69 1.18 7.05 20.16
N GLY A 70 0.18 6.55 20.89
CA GLY A 70 -1.22 6.89 20.68
C GLY A 70 -1.89 6.21 19.48
N PHE A 71 -1.22 5.28 18.78
CA PHE A 71 -1.81 4.54 17.66
C PHE A 71 -2.49 3.26 18.11
N GLN A 72 -3.66 3.00 17.52
CA GLN A 72 -4.35 1.71 17.57
C GLN A 72 -4.45 1.18 16.14
N VAL A 73 -3.73 0.11 15.83
CA VAL A 73 -3.65 -0.45 14.48
C VAL A 73 -4.53 -1.68 14.37
N SER A 74 -5.44 -1.67 13.40
CA SER A 74 -6.19 -2.85 12.94
C SER A 74 -5.59 -3.34 11.64
N LYS A 75 -5.47 -4.65 11.47
CA LYS A 75 -4.87 -5.26 10.27
C LYS A 75 -5.91 -5.98 9.44
N TYR A 76 -5.84 -5.76 8.13
CA TYR A 76 -6.75 -6.32 7.14
C TYR A 76 -5.97 -6.97 5.99
N ASP A 77 -6.40 -8.15 5.56
CA ASP A 77 -5.80 -8.85 4.43
C ASP A 77 -6.85 -9.74 3.72
N LEU A 78 -6.52 -10.22 2.53
CA LEU A 78 -7.30 -11.25 1.83
C LEU A 78 -7.26 -12.60 2.57
N VAL A 79 -6.21 -12.82 3.38
CA VAL A 79 -5.94 -14.05 4.13
C VAL A 79 -5.99 -13.78 5.62
N ALA A 80 -6.68 -14.65 6.37
CA ALA A 80 -6.64 -14.62 7.84
C ALA A 80 -5.30 -15.20 8.33
N TRP A 81 -4.27 -14.37 8.45
CA TRP A 81 -2.94 -14.79 8.90
C TRP A 81 -2.89 -15.23 10.35
N ASP A 82 -3.75 -14.65 11.18
CA ASP A 82 -3.99 -15.00 12.58
C ASP A 82 -5.40 -14.58 13.00
N LYS A 83 -5.74 -14.81 14.26
CA LYS A 83 -7.07 -14.50 14.82
C LYS A 83 -7.42 -13.00 14.85
N GLU A 84 -6.41 -12.13 14.74
CA GLU A 84 -6.58 -10.66 14.78
C GLU A 84 -6.62 -10.05 13.39
N THR A 85 -6.36 -10.84 12.34
CA THR A 85 -6.44 -10.37 10.95
C THR A 85 -7.88 -10.36 10.47
N ASN A 86 -8.41 -9.18 10.17
CA ASN A 86 -9.71 -9.02 9.53
C ASN A 86 -9.60 -9.39 8.05
N VAL A 87 -10.51 -10.25 7.57
CA VAL A 87 -10.51 -10.66 6.15
C VAL A 87 -11.25 -9.64 5.32
N ILE A 88 -10.57 -9.15 4.26
CA ILE A 88 -11.16 -8.23 3.29
C ILE A 88 -10.60 -8.47 1.89
N ASP A 89 -11.46 -8.53 0.88
CA ASP A 89 -11.05 -8.46 -0.53
C ASP A 89 -11.22 -7.03 -1.04
N LEU A 90 -10.11 -6.32 -1.19
CA LEU A 90 -10.11 -4.95 -1.72
C LEU A 90 -10.58 -4.86 -3.18
N ASN A 91 -10.61 -5.98 -3.91
CA ASN A 91 -11.12 -6.06 -5.28
C ASN A 91 -12.62 -6.45 -5.34
N SER A 92 -13.28 -6.61 -4.20
CA SER A 92 -14.71 -6.91 -4.16
C SER A 92 -15.57 -5.74 -4.64
N ASN A 93 -16.62 -6.03 -5.39
CA ASN A 93 -17.60 -5.01 -5.79
C ASN A 93 -18.39 -4.46 -4.59
N GLU A 94 -18.56 -5.26 -3.54
CA GLU A 94 -19.29 -4.92 -2.31
C GLU A 94 -18.36 -4.36 -1.22
N LEU A 95 -17.19 -3.88 -1.61
CA LEU A 95 -16.18 -3.37 -0.68
C LEU A 95 -16.72 -2.25 0.19
N THR A 96 -16.72 -2.48 1.51
CA THR A 96 -16.95 -1.48 2.55
C THR A 96 -15.70 -1.36 3.40
N LEU A 97 -15.21 -0.14 3.59
CA LEU A 97 -14.02 0.14 4.38
C LEU A 97 -14.41 0.70 5.76
N PRO A 98 -13.71 0.34 6.84
CA PRO A 98 -13.95 0.89 8.17
C PRO A 98 -13.60 2.39 8.21
N ILE A 99 -14.29 3.12 9.11
CA ILE A 99 -13.93 4.51 9.43
C ILE A 99 -12.68 4.47 10.30
N THR A 100 -11.70 5.31 9.96
CA THR A 100 -10.40 5.36 10.65
C THR A 100 -9.77 6.75 10.49
N ASN A 101 -8.73 7.08 11.28
CA ASN A 101 -7.96 8.30 11.02
C ASN A 101 -6.96 8.07 9.88
N ILE A 102 -6.30 6.92 9.83
CA ILE A 102 -5.25 6.65 8.86
C ILE A 102 -5.48 5.31 8.17
N SER A 103 -5.61 5.33 6.86
CA SER A 103 -5.61 4.14 6.00
C SER A 103 -4.23 3.94 5.37
N VAL A 104 -3.64 2.76 5.57
CA VAL A 104 -2.29 2.43 5.08
C VAL A 104 -2.37 1.38 3.98
N PHE A 105 -1.78 1.70 2.82
CA PHE A 105 -1.63 0.83 1.65
C PHE A 105 -0.14 0.67 1.32
N SER A 106 0.54 -0.16 2.11
CA SER A 106 2.00 -0.34 2.00
C SER A 106 2.37 -1.49 1.05
N GLY A 107 2.56 -1.19 -0.24
CA GLY A 107 2.86 -2.18 -1.29
C GLY A 107 1.67 -3.07 -1.62
N VAL A 108 0.49 -2.50 -1.65
CA VAL A 108 -0.80 -3.19 -1.86
C VAL A 108 -1.49 -2.75 -3.13
N ILE A 109 -1.43 -1.46 -3.45
CA ILE A 109 -2.18 -0.93 -4.59
C ILE A 109 -1.73 -1.50 -5.94
N GLU A 110 -0.53 -2.08 -6.01
CA GLU A 110 -0.03 -2.83 -7.17
C GLU A 110 -0.94 -4.01 -7.55
N TYR A 111 -1.70 -4.55 -6.60
CA TYR A 111 -2.57 -5.73 -6.75
C TYR A 111 -4.05 -5.38 -6.97
N LEU A 112 -4.40 -4.10 -6.96
CA LEU A 112 -5.78 -3.65 -7.10
C LEU A 112 -6.18 -3.57 -8.57
N ASN A 113 -7.42 -3.97 -8.87
CA ASN A 113 -8.00 -3.89 -10.21
C ASN A 113 -8.37 -2.44 -10.56
N ASP A 114 -8.99 -1.74 -9.62
CA ASP A 114 -9.44 -0.36 -9.76
C ASP A 114 -8.92 0.51 -8.62
N VAL A 115 -7.64 0.92 -8.75
CA VAL A 115 -6.98 1.78 -7.76
C VAL A 115 -7.75 3.08 -7.49
N PRO A 116 -8.23 3.82 -8.53
CA PRO A 116 -8.97 5.06 -8.32
C PRO A 116 -10.23 4.89 -7.47
N SER A 117 -11.03 3.86 -7.74
CA SER A 117 -12.28 3.61 -7.01
C SER A 117 -12.01 3.26 -5.55
N ILE A 118 -11.04 2.37 -5.31
CA ILE A 118 -10.72 1.91 -3.96
C ILE A 118 -10.16 3.05 -3.11
N LEU A 119 -9.26 3.86 -3.65
CA LEU A 119 -8.70 4.99 -2.90
C LEU A 119 -9.70 6.13 -2.67
N ARG A 120 -10.68 6.34 -3.58
CA ARG A 120 -11.79 7.27 -3.30
C ARG A 120 -12.67 6.77 -2.16
N LYS A 121 -12.93 5.46 -2.06
CA LYS A 121 -13.64 4.89 -0.91
C LYS A 121 -12.81 5.08 0.37
N ALA A 122 -11.51 4.82 0.31
CA ALA A 122 -10.63 4.95 1.47
C ALA A 122 -10.57 6.39 2.00
N ILE A 123 -10.43 7.40 1.15
CA ILE A 123 -10.38 8.80 1.59
C ILE A 123 -11.73 9.31 2.14
N GLN A 124 -12.85 8.66 1.77
CA GLN A 124 -14.16 8.99 2.32
C GLN A 124 -14.34 8.49 3.76
N THR A 125 -13.59 7.45 4.13
CA THR A 125 -13.66 6.79 5.44
C THR A 125 -12.44 7.06 6.32
N SER A 126 -11.48 7.86 5.85
CA SER A 126 -10.27 8.21 6.62
C SER A 126 -9.87 9.67 6.46
N ASP A 127 -9.12 10.16 7.45
CA ASP A 127 -8.54 11.50 7.43
C ASP A 127 -7.29 11.55 6.55
N TYR A 128 -6.51 10.47 6.57
CA TYR A 128 -5.24 10.35 5.83
C TYR A 128 -5.09 9.02 5.14
N LEU A 129 -4.43 9.03 3.97
CA LEU A 129 -3.93 7.83 3.31
C LEU A 129 -2.41 7.85 3.32
N LEU A 130 -1.79 6.77 3.81
CA LEU A 130 -0.38 6.48 3.67
C LEU A 130 -0.20 5.42 2.59
N ILE A 131 0.44 5.76 1.50
CA ILE A 131 0.55 4.89 0.33
C ILE A 131 2.00 4.71 -0.07
N SER A 132 2.43 3.48 -0.31
CA SER A 132 3.66 3.22 -1.05
C SER A 132 3.35 2.50 -2.36
N TYR A 133 4.13 2.81 -3.39
CA TYR A 133 4.00 2.21 -4.72
C TYR A 133 5.35 2.07 -5.41
N ALA A 134 5.62 0.88 -5.98
CA ALA A 134 6.80 0.65 -6.80
C ALA A 134 6.54 1.11 -8.24
N PHE A 135 6.84 2.38 -8.54
CA PHE A 135 6.58 2.98 -9.85
C PHE A 135 7.46 2.42 -10.98
N VAL A 136 7.00 2.59 -12.20
CA VAL A 136 7.78 2.33 -13.41
C VAL A 136 8.58 3.58 -13.76
N PRO A 137 9.93 3.51 -13.77
CA PRO A 137 10.76 4.65 -14.19
C PRO A 137 10.41 5.11 -15.60
N SER A 138 10.22 6.41 -15.78
CA SER A 138 9.85 6.99 -17.09
C SER A 138 10.89 6.70 -18.19
N ALA A 139 12.17 6.57 -17.82
CA ALA A 139 13.23 6.22 -18.76
C ALA A 139 13.03 4.85 -19.45
N LEU A 140 12.28 3.93 -18.82
CA LEU A 140 11.98 2.63 -19.43
C LEU A 140 11.05 2.74 -20.66
N PHE A 141 10.26 3.81 -20.76
CA PHE A 141 9.41 4.04 -21.95
C PHE A 141 10.20 4.39 -23.23
N LEU A 142 11.49 4.72 -23.08
CA LEU A 142 12.38 4.98 -24.22
C LEU A 142 12.95 3.68 -24.83
N ASP A 143 12.77 2.54 -24.16
CA ASP A 143 13.23 1.22 -24.61
C ASP A 143 12.08 0.22 -24.44
N GLU A 144 11.33 -0.02 -25.52
CA GLU A 144 10.15 -0.88 -25.52
C GLU A 144 10.47 -2.30 -25.05
N GLY A 145 11.61 -2.86 -25.43
CA GLY A 145 12.01 -4.20 -25.03
C GLY A 145 12.24 -4.31 -23.52
N LYS A 146 12.94 -3.32 -22.94
CA LYS A 146 13.14 -3.27 -21.47
C LYS A 146 11.84 -2.99 -20.74
N PHE A 147 11.01 -2.12 -21.28
CA PHE A 147 9.70 -1.82 -20.71
C PHE A 147 8.84 -3.07 -20.64
N LEU A 148 8.62 -3.76 -21.75
CA LEU A 148 7.81 -4.98 -21.80
C LEU A 148 8.36 -6.08 -20.90
N LYS A 149 9.68 -6.28 -20.87
CA LYS A 149 10.34 -7.24 -19.99
C LYS A 149 10.09 -6.90 -18.51
N THR A 150 10.17 -5.63 -18.13
CA THR A 150 9.92 -5.17 -16.76
C THR A 150 8.46 -5.40 -16.36
N ILE A 151 7.50 -5.04 -17.22
CA ILE A 151 6.07 -5.24 -16.95
C ILE A 151 5.75 -6.72 -16.82
N ASN A 152 6.23 -7.56 -17.75
CA ASN A 152 6.01 -8.99 -17.70
C ASN A 152 6.61 -9.62 -16.43
N ASN A 153 7.82 -9.23 -16.04
CA ASN A 153 8.41 -9.72 -14.80
C ASN A 153 7.59 -9.31 -13.57
N ARG A 154 7.10 -8.06 -13.50
CA ARG A 154 6.24 -7.60 -12.41
C ARG A 154 4.91 -8.34 -12.38
N ALA A 155 4.26 -8.53 -13.53
CA ALA A 155 3.00 -9.25 -13.61
C ALA A 155 3.17 -10.73 -13.28
N ILE A 156 4.16 -11.41 -13.85
CA ILE A 156 4.37 -12.87 -13.69
C ILE A 156 4.99 -13.19 -12.33
N ALA A 157 6.10 -12.52 -11.98
CA ALA A 157 6.85 -12.83 -10.76
C ALA A 157 6.17 -12.28 -9.51
N ASN A 158 5.57 -11.08 -9.59
CA ASN A 158 4.98 -10.38 -8.46
C ASN A 158 3.45 -10.42 -8.45
N GLY A 159 2.80 -10.76 -9.55
CA GLY A 159 1.34 -10.76 -9.68
C GLY A 159 0.74 -9.35 -9.69
N TRP A 160 1.52 -8.32 -10.04
CA TRP A 160 1.04 -6.95 -10.08
C TRP A 160 0.08 -6.73 -11.24
N ARG A 161 -1.02 -6.03 -10.97
CA ARG A 161 -2.10 -5.78 -11.93
C ARG A 161 -2.00 -4.44 -12.61
N ASN A 162 -1.25 -3.51 -12.04
CA ASN A 162 -1.07 -2.17 -12.59
C ASN A 162 0.40 -1.75 -12.57
N HIS A 163 0.78 -0.81 -13.46
CA HIS A 163 2.16 -0.42 -13.69
C HIS A 163 2.24 1.08 -13.95
N TYR A 164 2.03 1.88 -12.91
CA TYR A 164 1.99 3.33 -13.02
C TYR A 164 3.38 3.96 -12.96
N THR A 165 3.53 5.10 -13.64
CA THR A 165 4.65 6.01 -13.43
C THR A 165 4.39 6.91 -12.23
N ASN A 166 5.45 7.48 -11.66
CA ASN A 166 5.30 8.46 -10.59
C ASN A 166 4.44 9.66 -11.01
N LYS A 167 4.64 10.17 -12.24
CA LYS A 167 3.84 11.28 -12.79
C LYS A 167 2.35 10.95 -12.84
N TYR A 168 2.00 9.72 -13.22
CA TYR A 168 0.61 9.28 -13.24
C TYR A 168 0.02 9.19 -11.83
N LEU A 169 0.81 8.64 -10.87
CA LEU A 169 0.39 8.54 -9.47
C LEU A 169 0.11 9.90 -8.85
N VAL A 170 0.99 10.88 -9.06
CA VAL A 170 0.78 12.27 -8.58
C VAL A 170 -0.52 12.81 -9.13
N LYS A 171 -0.78 12.71 -10.45
CA LYS A 171 -2.03 13.16 -11.05
C LYS A 171 -3.25 12.41 -10.49
N LEU A 172 -3.16 11.10 -10.31
CA LEU A 172 -4.23 10.28 -9.75
C LEU A 172 -4.57 10.71 -8.33
N PHE A 173 -3.56 10.85 -7.48
CA PHE A 173 -3.76 11.15 -6.07
C PHE A 173 -4.22 12.58 -5.83
N SER A 174 -3.77 13.55 -6.65
CA SER A 174 -4.30 14.93 -6.62
C SER A 174 -5.79 15.02 -6.96
N ASN A 175 -6.35 14.02 -7.65
CA ASN A 175 -7.79 13.92 -7.93
C ASN A 175 -8.58 13.19 -6.83
N ILE A 176 -7.90 12.67 -5.81
CA ILE A 176 -8.50 11.90 -4.71
C ILE A 176 -8.49 12.74 -3.43
N GLY A 177 -7.37 13.41 -3.15
CA GLY A 177 -7.18 14.20 -1.94
C GLY A 177 -6.06 15.23 -2.11
N ILE A 178 -5.68 15.85 -1.01
CA ILE A 178 -4.57 16.81 -0.97
C ILE A 178 -3.29 16.01 -0.71
N ILE A 179 -2.35 16.05 -1.63
CA ILE A 179 -1.04 15.46 -1.40
C ILE A 179 -0.25 16.36 -0.46
N SER A 180 -0.16 15.99 0.83
CA SER A 180 0.59 16.71 1.84
C SER A 180 2.09 16.49 1.71
N ALA A 181 2.51 15.26 1.35
CA ALA A 181 3.93 14.95 1.18
C ALA A 181 4.17 13.82 0.19
N ILE A 182 5.34 13.85 -0.45
CA ILE A 182 5.85 12.80 -1.33
C ILE A 182 7.32 12.58 -0.98
N ASP A 183 7.72 11.31 -0.90
CA ASP A 183 9.12 10.90 -0.78
C ASP A 183 9.42 9.75 -1.73
N VAL A 184 10.69 9.49 -2.01
CA VAL A 184 11.14 8.35 -2.82
C VAL A 184 12.09 7.50 -1.98
N TRP A 185 11.73 6.24 -1.80
CA TRP A 185 12.51 5.27 -1.07
C TRP A 185 13.04 4.17 -1.99
N ASN A 186 14.27 3.70 -1.74
CA ASN A 186 14.93 2.65 -2.54
C ASN A 186 14.92 2.90 -4.07
N GLY A 187 14.91 4.17 -4.49
CA GLY A 187 15.06 4.58 -5.90
C GLY A 187 13.86 4.29 -6.81
N ASN A 188 12.94 3.41 -6.42
CA ASN A 188 11.79 3.04 -7.25
C ASN A 188 10.47 2.91 -6.49
N GLN A 189 10.45 3.23 -5.21
CA GLN A 189 9.22 3.30 -4.42
C GLN A 189 8.90 4.74 -4.06
N SER A 190 7.75 5.21 -4.48
CA SER A 190 7.19 6.48 -4.02
C SER A 190 6.34 6.24 -2.78
N LEU A 191 6.51 7.13 -1.82
CA LEU A 191 5.72 7.22 -0.59
C LEU A 191 4.86 8.47 -0.68
N PHE A 192 3.59 8.34 -0.36
CA PHE A 192 2.64 9.45 -0.41
C PHE A 192 1.90 9.57 0.91
N LEU A 193 1.76 10.80 1.37
CA LEU A 193 0.82 11.21 2.39
C LEU A 193 -0.27 12.03 1.71
N ILE A 194 -1.52 11.56 1.79
CA ILE A 194 -2.68 12.22 1.18
C ILE A 194 -3.66 12.54 2.29
N ARG A 195 -4.05 13.81 2.38
CA ARG A 195 -5.01 14.32 3.36
C ARG A 195 -6.41 14.41 2.75
N ASN A 196 -7.42 14.10 3.57
CA ASN A 196 -8.81 14.28 3.18
C ASN A 196 -9.14 15.78 3.07
N PRO A 197 -9.65 16.28 1.92
CA PRO A 197 -10.00 17.69 1.76
C PRO A 197 -11.06 18.20 2.73
N LYS A 198 -11.81 17.31 3.37
CA LYS A 198 -12.82 17.70 4.36
C LYS A 198 -12.21 18.29 5.64
N LEU A 199 -10.95 17.97 5.94
CA LEU A 199 -10.25 18.50 7.12
C LEU A 199 -10.01 20.01 7.03
N ASP A 200 -9.89 20.57 5.82
CA ASP A 200 -9.71 22.01 5.63
C ASP A 200 -10.98 22.86 5.84
N LYS A 201 -12.14 22.23 6.01
CA LYS A 201 -13.42 22.93 6.16
C LYS A 201 -13.74 23.33 7.59
N PHE A 202 -12.89 22.97 8.54
CA PHE A 202 -13.09 23.20 9.98
C PHE A 202 -12.06 24.16 10.59
N GLU A 203 -11.18 24.73 9.75
CA GLU A 203 -10.34 25.88 10.11
C GLU A 203 -11.00 27.21 9.62
#